data_291d793f29e9f1d214c12d45f9766cab
#
_entry.id   291d793f29e9f1d214c12d45f9766cab
#
_cell.length_a   1.000
_cell.length_b   1.000
_cell.length_c   1.000
_cell.angle_alpha   90.00
_cell.angle_beta   90.00
_cell.angle_gamma   90.00
#
_symmetry.space_group_name_H-M   'P 1'
#
loop_
_entity.id
_entity.type
_entity.pdbx_description
1 polymer ?
#
loop_
_entity_poly.entity_id
_entity_poly.type
_entity_poly.pdbx_seq_one_letter_code
_entity_poly.pdbx_strand_id
1 'polypeptide(L)'
;MNAVVGSHDILFVTLDTLRYDVAAELAEAGRLRNLLPPGVRWERRHSPGSFTYASHAAMFAGFLPTPVTPGPHPRLVAATFPGSETTAPDTWVFDAPDLPAGLARAGYHTVCVGGVGFFNKLTPLGSALPELFAESHWEPAFGVTDPHSLEHQIDRAAEVVRRTRGRLFLFVNVSALHQPNRCYLPGAAEDSRESHAAALEYVDRHIGRLYALMRRPCLVIVCSDHGTAYGEEGHAGHRIGHEVVWTVPYTHFILEPHAPL
;
A
#
# COMPACT_ATOMS: atom_id res chain seq x y z
N MET A 1 -15.07 9.00 4.04
CA MET A 1 -14.65 8.01 5.07
C MET A 1 -15.69 7.82 6.17
N ASN A 2 -16.39 8.85 6.61
CA ASN A 2 -17.44 8.70 7.66
C ASN A 2 -18.54 7.68 7.30
N ALA A 3 -18.88 7.51 6.01
CA ALA A 3 -19.82 6.49 5.55
C ALA A 3 -19.17 5.09 5.39
N VAL A 4 -17.86 5.00 5.42
CA VAL A 4 -17.09 3.77 5.18
C VAL A 4 -16.74 3.07 6.50
N VAL A 5 -16.22 3.85 7.46
CA VAL A 5 -15.80 3.30 8.76
C VAL A 5 -17.01 2.72 9.50
N GLY A 6 -16.89 1.48 9.95
CA GLY A 6 -17.95 0.72 10.60
C GLY A 6 -18.88 -0.05 9.66
N SER A 7 -18.89 0.25 8.35
CA SER A 7 -19.78 -0.40 7.37
C SER A 7 -19.04 -1.25 6.33
N HIS A 8 -17.80 -0.90 5.99
CA HIS A 8 -16.97 -1.58 4.98
C HIS A 8 -15.78 -2.28 5.64
N ASP A 9 -15.29 -3.35 5.04
CA ASP A 9 -13.92 -3.78 5.28
C ASP A 9 -12.96 -2.80 4.61
N ILE A 10 -11.72 -2.73 5.06
CA ILE A 10 -10.70 -1.82 4.50
C ILE A 10 -9.47 -2.65 4.14
N LEU A 11 -9.07 -2.58 2.87
CA LEU A 11 -7.82 -3.13 2.37
C LEU A 11 -6.88 -1.97 2.03
N PHE A 12 -5.74 -1.89 2.70
CA PHE A 12 -4.70 -0.92 2.40
C PHE A 12 -3.45 -1.66 1.90
N VAL A 13 -3.09 -1.42 0.65
CA VAL A 13 -1.94 -2.03 -0.02
C VAL A 13 -0.89 -0.96 -0.29
N THR A 14 0.32 -1.18 0.19
CA THR A 14 1.49 -0.42 -0.24
C THR A 14 2.33 -1.26 -1.20
N LEU A 15 2.62 -0.71 -2.37
CA LEU A 15 3.48 -1.27 -3.39
C LEU A 15 4.88 -0.70 -3.17
N ASP A 16 5.70 -1.43 -2.41
CA ASP A 16 7.00 -0.94 -1.93
C ASP A 16 7.91 -0.53 -3.10
N THR A 17 8.46 0.68 -3.05
CA THR A 17 9.30 1.32 -4.06
C THR A 17 8.66 1.64 -5.41
N LEU A 18 7.35 1.50 -5.61
CA LEU A 18 6.75 1.74 -6.93
C LEU A 18 6.83 3.21 -7.37
N ARG A 19 7.50 3.44 -8.47
CA ARG A 19 7.60 4.75 -9.14
C ARG A 19 6.29 5.12 -9.85
N TYR A 20 5.95 6.40 -9.79
CA TYR A 20 4.76 6.89 -10.49
C TYR A 20 4.87 6.77 -12.02
N ASP A 21 6.02 7.11 -12.60
CA ASP A 21 6.22 7.08 -14.06
C ASP A 21 6.07 5.66 -14.64
N VAL A 22 6.56 4.63 -13.94
CA VAL A 22 6.38 3.22 -14.33
C VAL A 22 4.91 2.82 -14.22
N ALA A 23 4.26 3.19 -13.12
CA ALA A 23 2.84 2.87 -12.89
C ALA A 23 1.92 3.54 -13.94
N ALA A 24 2.19 4.82 -14.26
CA ALA A 24 1.43 5.58 -15.25
C ALA A 24 1.59 4.99 -16.65
N GLU A 25 2.84 4.73 -17.07
CA GLU A 25 3.13 4.14 -18.38
C GLU A 25 2.43 2.80 -18.60
N LEU A 26 2.51 1.88 -17.62
CA LEU A 26 1.84 0.59 -17.74
C LEU A 26 0.30 0.71 -17.74
N ALA A 27 -0.25 1.65 -16.98
CA ALA A 27 -1.68 1.91 -16.96
C ALA A 27 -2.16 2.49 -18.32
N GLU A 28 -1.45 3.47 -18.88
CA GLU A 28 -1.73 4.07 -20.18
C GLU A 28 -1.62 3.06 -21.33
N ALA A 29 -0.66 2.13 -21.24
CA ALA A 29 -0.50 1.04 -22.17
C ALA A 29 -1.56 -0.09 -22.01
N GLY A 30 -2.48 0.02 -21.02
CA GLY A 30 -3.51 -0.99 -20.75
C GLY A 30 -2.96 -2.32 -20.21
N ARG A 31 -1.77 -2.29 -19.60
CA ARG A 31 -1.05 -3.46 -19.08
C ARG A 31 -1.44 -3.80 -17.63
N LEU A 32 -2.10 -2.89 -16.91
CA LEU A 32 -2.64 -3.10 -15.56
C LEU A 32 -4.14 -3.37 -15.63
N ARG A 33 -4.53 -4.65 -15.66
CA ARG A 33 -5.92 -5.07 -15.88
C ARG A 33 -6.65 -5.47 -14.61
N ASN A 34 -5.90 -5.87 -13.58
CA ASN A 34 -6.44 -6.35 -12.31
C ASN A 34 -6.18 -5.37 -11.18
N LEU A 35 -5.07 -4.65 -11.23
CA LEU A 35 -4.68 -3.69 -10.20
C LEU A 35 -5.59 -2.46 -10.19
N LEU A 36 -6.00 -2.01 -11.38
CA LEU A 36 -6.91 -0.88 -11.56
C LEU A 36 -8.23 -1.36 -12.16
N PRO A 37 -9.31 -1.45 -11.39
CA PRO A 37 -10.65 -1.72 -11.93
C PRO A 37 -11.06 -0.72 -13.01
N PRO A 38 -12.02 -1.06 -13.90
CA PRO A 38 -12.48 -0.15 -14.94
C PRO A 38 -12.88 1.22 -14.40
N GLY A 39 -12.35 2.28 -14.99
CA GLY A 39 -12.59 3.67 -14.59
C GLY A 39 -11.71 4.20 -13.45
N VAL A 40 -11.00 3.33 -12.75
CA VAL A 40 -10.02 3.72 -11.72
C VAL A 40 -8.71 4.14 -12.39
N ARG A 41 -8.09 5.19 -11.89
CA ARG A 41 -6.84 5.75 -12.41
C ARG A 41 -5.87 6.04 -11.28
N TRP A 42 -4.56 6.09 -11.60
CA TRP A 42 -3.57 6.60 -10.68
C TRP A 42 -3.69 8.11 -10.51
N GLU A 43 -3.62 8.55 -9.27
CA GLU A 43 -3.33 9.92 -8.92
C GLU A 43 -1.83 10.05 -8.65
N ARG A 44 -1.24 11.14 -9.10
CA ARG A 44 0.15 11.50 -8.79
C ARG A 44 0.20 12.15 -7.42
N ARG A 45 0.93 11.54 -6.49
CA ARG A 45 1.05 12.00 -5.12
C ARG A 45 2.51 12.18 -4.73
N HIS A 46 2.73 12.98 -3.68
CA HIS A 46 4.03 13.12 -3.05
C HIS A 46 4.10 12.19 -1.84
N SER A 47 5.10 11.31 -1.79
CA SER A 47 5.33 10.44 -0.66
C SER A 47 5.76 11.24 0.58
N PRO A 48 5.31 10.88 1.79
CA PRO A 48 5.74 11.55 3.01
C PRO A 48 7.19 11.24 3.41
N GLY A 49 7.83 10.25 2.81
CA GLY A 49 9.21 9.87 3.06
C GLY A 49 9.89 9.28 1.85
N SER A 50 11.20 9.15 1.88
CA SER A 50 12.02 8.57 0.80
C SER A 50 12.46 7.13 1.06
N PHE A 51 11.85 6.47 2.06
CA PHE A 51 12.07 5.06 2.41
C PHE A 51 10.93 4.53 3.27
N THR A 52 10.80 3.22 3.31
CA THR A 52 9.67 2.46 3.86
C THR A 52 9.25 2.91 5.26
N TYR A 53 10.19 2.95 6.22
CA TYR A 53 9.83 3.25 7.62
C TYR A 53 9.26 4.66 7.77
N ALA A 54 9.90 5.67 7.20
CA ALA A 54 9.46 7.07 7.31
C ALA A 54 8.07 7.28 6.68
N SER A 55 7.87 6.70 5.50
CA SER A 55 6.59 6.81 4.78
C SER A 55 5.45 6.14 5.54
N HIS A 56 5.64 4.89 5.98
CA HIS A 56 4.60 4.16 6.70
C HIS A 56 4.30 4.76 8.07
N ALA A 57 5.32 5.26 8.80
CA ALA A 57 5.12 5.97 10.05
C ALA A 57 4.20 7.19 9.86
N ALA A 58 4.42 7.98 8.80
CA ALA A 58 3.55 9.11 8.47
C ALA A 58 2.14 8.67 8.04
N MET A 59 2.01 7.62 7.23
CA MET A 59 0.72 7.09 6.79
C MET A 59 -0.09 6.56 7.99
N PHE A 60 0.54 5.80 8.88
CA PHE A 60 -0.14 5.27 10.07
C PHE A 60 -0.42 6.35 11.13
N ALA A 61 0.29 7.46 11.11
CA ALA A 61 -0.09 8.63 11.90
C ALA A 61 -1.41 9.31 11.43
N GLY A 62 -2.06 8.78 10.39
CA GLY A 62 -3.37 9.22 9.93
C GLY A 62 -3.33 10.09 8.68
N PHE A 63 -2.27 9.96 7.88
CA PHE A 63 -2.17 10.68 6.60
C PHE A 63 -1.97 9.70 5.45
N LEU A 64 -2.60 10.03 4.33
CA LEU A 64 -2.19 9.51 3.04
C LEU A 64 -1.24 10.52 2.36
N PRO A 65 -0.41 10.09 1.38
CA PRO A 65 0.49 10.99 0.68
C PRO A 65 -0.22 12.23 0.14
N THR A 66 0.41 13.40 0.31
CA THR A 66 -0.15 14.65 -0.19
C THR A 66 -0.03 14.74 -1.71
N PRO A 67 -0.96 15.43 -2.40
CA PRO A 67 -0.79 15.75 -3.82
C PRO A 67 0.47 16.56 -4.07
N VAL A 68 1.06 16.41 -5.26
CA VAL A 68 2.23 17.21 -5.70
C VAL A 68 1.84 18.62 -6.14
N THR A 69 0.54 18.88 -6.36
CA THR A 69 0.02 20.21 -6.73
C THR A 69 -0.23 21.05 -5.49
N PRO A 70 0.08 22.34 -5.48
CA PRO A 70 -0.25 23.23 -4.37
C PRO A 70 -1.75 23.33 -4.10
N GLY A 71 -2.11 23.55 -2.84
CA GLY A 71 -3.50 23.81 -2.41
C GLY A 71 -3.93 22.95 -1.21
N PRO A 72 -5.11 23.23 -0.66
CA PRO A 72 -5.70 22.38 0.38
C PRO A 72 -6.20 21.08 -0.24
N HIS A 73 -5.78 19.95 0.34
CA HIS A 73 -6.18 18.62 -0.11
C HIS A 73 -6.79 17.85 1.05
N PRO A 74 -8.12 17.58 1.02
CA PRO A 74 -8.80 16.83 2.07
C PRO A 74 -8.17 15.44 2.23
N ARG A 75 -8.10 14.99 3.48
CA ARG A 75 -7.61 13.66 3.84
C ARG A 75 -8.78 12.68 3.94
N LEU A 76 -8.54 11.41 3.64
CA LEU A 76 -9.51 10.35 3.94
C LEU A 76 -9.65 10.17 5.46
N VAL A 77 -8.53 10.24 6.15
CA VAL A 77 -8.46 10.06 7.60
C VAL A 77 -7.60 11.14 8.23
N ALA A 78 -7.86 11.49 9.49
CA ALA A 78 -7.04 12.42 10.27
C ALA A 78 -7.08 12.06 11.75
N ALA A 79 -5.94 12.14 12.42
CA ALA A 79 -5.89 12.07 13.87
C ALA A 79 -6.35 13.40 14.48
N THR A 80 -7.03 13.34 15.62
CA THR A 80 -7.42 14.52 16.39
C THR A 80 -6.21 15.13 17.06
N PHE A 81 -5.86 16.37 16.71
CA PHE A 81 -4.86 17.17 17.42
C PHE A 81 -5.11 18.66 17.16
N PRO A 82 -4.66 19.59 18.05
CA PRO A 82 -4.75 21.02 17.81
C PRO A 82 -4.07 21.42 16.48
N GLY A 83 -4.75 22.19 15.65
CA GLY A 83 -4.22 22.60 14.33
C GLY A 83 -4.40 21.56 13.21
N SER A 84 -5.12 20.49 13.41
CA SER A 84 -5.49 19.52 12.35
C SER A 84 -6.55 20.12 11.42
N GLU A 85 -6.15 21.00 10.52
CA GLU A 85 -7.07 21.86 9.76
C GLU A 85 -7.45 21.33 8.37
N THR A 86 -6.77 20.30 7.86
CA THR A 86 -7.02 19.76 6.51
C THR A 86 -8.03 18.61 6.54
N THR A 87 -9.19 18.86 7.13
CA THR A 87 -10.32 17.93 7.13
C THR A 87 -11.43 18.42 6.21
N ALA A 88 -12.24 17.49 5.71
CA ALA A 88 -13.46 17.75 4.96
C ALA A 88 -14.63 17.05 5.66
N PRO A 89 -15.90 17.36 5.32
CA PRO A 89 -17.07 16.75 5.96
C PRO A 89 -17.08 15.21 5.91
N ASP A 90 -16.43 14.60 4.94
CA ASP A 90 -16.30 13.15 4.76
C ASP A 90 -14.98 12.59 5.31
N THR A 91 -14.06 13.41 5.82
CA THR A 91 -12.86 12.95 6.51
C THR A 91 -13.24 12.22 7.81
N TRP A 92 -12.80 10.99 7.97
CA TRP A 92 -12.95 10.31 9.24
C TRP A 92 -11.85 10.76 10.21
N VAL A 93 -12.27 11.40 11.31
CA VAL A 93 -11.37 11.90 12.34
C VAL A 93 -11.38 10.93 13.53
N PHE A 94 -10.21 10.49 13.98
CA PHE A 94 -10.08 9.54 15.07
C PHE A 94 -9.19 10.10 16.20
N ASP A 95 -9.50 9.69 17.43
CA ASP A 95 -8.72 10.00 18.64
C ASP A 95 -7.94 8.75 19.08
N ALA A 96 -6.77 8.58 18.47
CA ALA A 96 -5.86 7.47 18.74
C ALA A 96 -4.44 7.85 18.32
N PRO A 97 -3.40 7.15 18.80
CA PRO A 97 -2.00 7.48 18.46
C PRO A 97 -1.67 7.19 16.98
N ASP A 98 -2.42 6.29 16.34
CA ASP A 98 -2.21 5.88 14.96
C ASP A 98 -3.51 5.36 14.32
N LEU A 99 -3.49 5.19 13.01
CA LEU A 99 -4.64 4.71 12.22
C LEU A 99 -5.07 3.27 12.59
N PRO A 100 -4.17 2.29 12.72
CA PRO A 100 -4.54 0.96 13.21
C PRO A 100 -5.26 0.99 14.55
N ALA A 101 -4.76 1.74 15.52
CA ALA A 101 -5.40 1.90 16.84
C ALA A 101 -6.77 2.60 16.73
N GLY A 102 -6.87 3.63 15.88
CA GLY A 102 -8.15 4.31 15.61
C GLY A 102 -9.20 3.37 15.04
N LEU A 103 -8.84 2.57 14.04
CA LEU A 103 -9.73 1.57 13.46
C LEU A 103 -10.07 0.43 14.43
N ALA A 104 -9.11 0.00 15.25
CA ALA A 104 -9.39 -0.99 16.31
C ALA A 104 -10.46 -0.48 17.30
N ARG A 105 -10.38 0.79 17.72
CA ARG A 105 -11.41 1.44 18.55
C ARG A 105 -12.76 1.56 17.85
N ALA A 106 -12.76 1.66 16.51
CA ALA A 106 -13.98 1.62 15.70
C ALA A 106 -14.51 0.19 15.43
N GLY A 107 -13.94 -0.84 16.08
CA GLY A 107 -14.42 -2.22 16.02
C GLY A 107 -13.82 -3.07 14.90
N TYR A 108 -12.74 -2.61 14.25
CA TYR A 108 -12.02 -3.42 13.27
C TYR A 108 -11.04 -4.38 13.92
N HIS A 109 -10.95 -5.60 13.38
CA HIS A 109 -9.76 -6.42 13.56
C HIS A 109 -8.68 -5.91 12.62
N THR A 110 -7.56 -5.42 13.16
CA THR A 110 -6.48 -4.79 12.37
C THR A 110 -5.36 -5.80 12.17
N VAL A 111 -5.01 -6.05 10.90
CA VAL A 111 -4.03 -7.07 10.52
C VAL A 111 -3.01 -6.49 9.55
N CYS A 112 -1.73 -6.77 9.82
CA CYS A 112 -0.60 -6.47 8.96
C CYS A 112 -0.06 -7.76 8.33
N VAL A 113 0.05 -7.80 7.00
CA VAL A 113 0.84 -8.78 6.25
C VAL A 113 2.04 -8.03 5.68
N GLY A 114 3.18 -8.18 6.35
CA GLY A 114 4.42 -7.49 6.00
C GLY A 114 5.11 -8.09 4.78
N GLY A 115 6.02 -7.33 4.19
CA GLY A 115 6.86 -7.76 3.08
C GLY A 115 8.33 -7.47 3.35
N VAL A 116 8.72 -6.21 3.26
CA VAL A 116 10.13 -5.79 3.39
C VAL A 116 10.63 -5.79 4.84
N GLY A 117 11.94 -5.56 5.00
CA GLY A 117 12.65 -5.68 6.29
C GLY A 117 12.06 -4.89 7.47
N PHE A 118 11.39 -3.75 7.21
CA PHE A 118 10.74 -2.97 8.27
C PHE A 118 9.43 -3.61 8.81
N PHE A 119 9.03 -4.74 8.25
CA PHE A 119 7.89 -5.54 8.69
C PHE A 119 8.28 -6.97 9.09
N ASN A 120 9.58 -7.31 9.14
CA ASN A 120 10.06 -8.68 9.26
C ASN A 120 10.02 -9.24 10.69
N LYS A 121 9.77 -8.42 11.70
CA LYS A 121 9.69 -8.81 13.12
C LYS A 121 10.96 -9.46 13.68
N LEU A 122 12.09 -9.37 12.98
CA LEU A 122 13.37 -9.97 13.40
C LEU A 122 14.22 -9.02 14.25
N THR A 123 13.88 -7.74 14.28
CA THR A 123 14.58 -6.71 15.03
C THR A 123 13.58 -5.76 15.68
N PRO A 124 13.98 -4.97 16.70
CA PRO A 124 13.10 -3.94 17.27
C PRO A 124 12.54 -3.00 16.19
N LEU A 125 13.36 -2.55 15.24
CA LEU A 125 12.92 -1.69 14.15
C LEU A 125 11.98 -2.40 13.17
N GLY A 126 12.23 -3.68 12.87
CA GLY A 126 11.37 -4.51 12.02
C GLY A 126 10.05 -4.90 12.69
N SER A 127 9.91 -4.70 14.00
CA SER A 127 8.69 -4.94 14.78
C SER A 127 7.85 -3.67 14.98
N ALA A 128 8.45 -2.49 14.92
CA ALA A 128 7.79 -1.23 15.30
C ALA A 128 6.51 -0.93 14.51
N LEU A 129 6.50 -1.13 13.19
CA LEU A 129 5.30 -0.94 12.37
C LEU A 129 4.28 -2.09 12.51
N PRO A 130 4.70 -3.38 12.49
CA PRO A 130 3.80 -4.50 12.76
C PRO A 130 3.08 -4.46 14.10
N GLU A 131 3.71 -3.95 15.15
CA GLU A 131 3.17 -3.86 16.51
C GLU A 131 2.01 -2.84 16.66
N LEU A 132 1.80 -1.97 15.68
CA LEU A 132 0.65 -1.07 15.64
C LEU A 132 -0.67 -1.84 15.39
N PHE A 133 -0.60 -3.06 14.87
CA PHE A 133 -1.76 -3.88 14.50
C PHE A 133 -2.07 -4.92 15.58
N ALA A 134 -3.34 -5.26 15.74
CA ALA A 134 -3.77 -6.32 16.65
C ALA A 134 -3.17 -7.68 16.28
N GLU A 135 -2.87 -7.88 15.00
CA GLU A 135 -2.27 -9.08 14.46
C GLU A 135 -1.30 -8.74 13.33
N SER A 136 -0.15 -9.41 13.28
CA SER A 136 0.84 -9.18 12.22
C SER A 136 1.55 -10.47 11.81
N HIS A 137 1.74 -10.62 10.50
CA HIS A 137 2.37 -11.76 9.85
C HIS A 137 3.56 -11.34 9.02
N TRP A 138 4.62 -12.09 9.14
CA TRP A 138 5.77 -12.05 8.26
C TRP A 138 6.47 -13.42 8.29
N GLU A 139 6.97 -13.84 7.15
CA GLU A 139 7.84 -14.98 6.98
C GLU A 139 8.81 -14.73 5.81
N PRO A 140 9.94 -15.45 5.70
CA PRO A 140 10.93 -15.22 4.64
C PRO A 140 10.35 -15.25 3.23
N ALA A 141 9.31 -16.07 2.99
CA ALA A 141 8.63 -16.16 1.71
C ALA A 141 7.84 -14.87 1.33
N PHE A 142 7.61 -13.94 2.26
CA PHE A 142 7.00 -12.64 1.96
C PHE A 142 8.03 -11.59 1.56
N GLY A 143 9.32 -11.90 1.73
CA GLY A 143 10.42 -10.95 1.54
C GLY A 143 10.80 -10.72 0.09
N VAL A 144 11.65 -9.71 -0.12
CA VAL A 144 12.09 -9.22 -1.44
C VAL A 144 12.85 -10.23 -2.29
N THR A 145 13.35 -11.30 -1.71
CA THR A 145 14.15 -12.32 -2.40
C THR A 145 13.33 -13.49 -2.94
N ASP A 146 12.05 -13.57 -2.57
CA ASP A 146 11.16 -14.61 -3.06
C ASP A 146 10.36 -14.10 -4.28
N PRO A 147 10.50 -14.75 -5.47
CA PRO A 147 9.79 -14.33 -6.66
C PRO A 147 8.27 -14.55 -6.61
N HIS A 148 7.77 -15.29 -5.62
CA HIS A 148 6.37 -15.59 -5.36
C HIS A 148 5.84 -14.88 -4.11
N SER A 149 6.55 -13.86 -3.60
CA SER A 149 6.25 -13.22 -2.33
C SER A 149 4.80 -12.73 -2.21
N LEU A 150 4.24 -12.13 -3.26
CA LEU A 150 2.84 -11.67 -3.25
C LEU A 150 1.85 -12.85 -3.17
N GLU A 151 2.13 -13.97 -3.81
CA GLU A 151 1.27 -15.16 -3.77
C GLU A 151 1.20 -15.71 -2.34
N HIS A 152 2.34 -15.81 -1.65
CA HIS A 152 2.42 -16.22 -0.24
C HIS A 152 1.70 -15.22 0.69
N GLN A 153 1.85 -13.91 0.43
CA GLN A 153 1.11 -12.88 1.17
C GLN A 153 -0.41 -13.00 0.97
N ILE A 154 -0.87 -13.28 -0.26
CA ILE A 154 -2.29 -13.50 -0.58
C ILE A 154 -2.82 -14.75 0.14
N ASP A 155 -2.06 -15.83 0.17
CA ASP A 155 -2.48 -17.06 0.85
C ASP A 155 -2.62 -16.82 2.36
N ARG A 156 -1.72 -16.07 2.97
CA ARG A 156 -1.84 -15.61 4.37
C ARG A 156 -3.06 -14.70 4.57
N ALA A 157 -3.29 -13.75 3.68
CA ALA A 157 -4.47 -12.89 3.72
C ALA A 157 -5.77 -13.71 3.65
N ALA A 158 -5.80 -14.76 2.82
CA ALA A 158 -6.96 -15.67 2.71
C ALA A 158 -7.27 -16.39 4.03
N GLU A 159 -6.25 -16.83 4.77
CA GLU A 159 -6.43 -17.42 6.09
C GLU A 159 -7.03 -16.42 7.08
N VAL A 160 -6.52 -15.18 7.08
CA VAL A 160 -7.02 -14.10 7.93
C VAL A 160 -8.48 -13.79 7.63
N VAL A 161 -8.83 -13.55 6.35
CA VAL A 161 -10.19 -13.21 5.94
C VAL A 161 -11.19 -14.31 6.32
N ARG A 162 -10.83 -15.59 6.09
CA ARG A 162 -11.71 -16.74 6.40
C ARG A 162 -12.06 -16.84 7.87
N ARG A 163 -11.15 -16.52 8.78
CA ARG A 163 -11.38 -16.65 10.24
C ARG A 163 -11.91 -15.38 10.91
N THR A 164 -11.77 -14.22 10.25
CA THR A 164 -12.24 -12.95 10.82
C THR A 164 -13.75 -12.83 10.67
N ARG A 165 -14.48 -12.63 11.77
CA ARG A 165 -15.94 -12.51 11.76
C ARG A 165 -16.44 -11.07 11.74
N GLY A 166 -15.71 -10.14 12.38
CA GLY A 166 -16.02 -8.71 12.43
C GLY A 166 -15.47 -7.94 11.24
N ARG A 167 -15.52 -6.62 11.28
CA ARG A 167 -14.88 -5.77 10.27
C ARG A 167 -13.37 -5.95 10.28
N LEU A 168 -12.78 -5.95 9.09
CA LEU A 168 -11.36 -6.19 8.89
C LEU A 168 -10.70 -4.93 8.31
N PHE A 169 -9.63 -4.48 8.95
CA PHE A 169 -8.63 -3.62 8.34
C PHE A 169 -7.40 -4.48 8.02
N LEU A 170 -7.22 -4.79 6.75
CA LEU A 170 -6.08 -5.56 6.26
C LEU A 170 -5.09 -4.62 5.58
N PHE A 171 -3.88 -4.54 6.13
CA PHE A 171 -2.75 -3.87 5.51
C PHE A 171 -1.81 -4.92 4.90
N VAL A 172 -1.38 -4.69 3.66
CA VAL A 172 -0.42 -5.55 2.95
C VAL A 172 0.70 -4.68 2.39
N ASN A 173 1.95 -4.94 2.82
CA ASN A 173 3.13 -4.34 2.21
C ASN A 173 3.68 -5.31 1.16
N VAL A 174 3.42 -5.01 -0.12
CA VAL A 174 3.87 -5.83 -1.25
C VAL A 174 5.34 -5.56 -1.52
N SER A 175 6.17 -6.58 -1.32
CA SER A 175 7.63 -6.51 -1.45
C SER A 175 8.17 -6.76 -2.86
N ALA A 176 7.37 -7.32 -3.76
CA ALA A 176 7.80 -7.80 -5.07
C ALA A 176 8.47 -6.73 -5.97
N LEU A 177 8.10 -5.45 -5.78
CA LEU A 177 8.68 -4.35 -6.57
C LEU A 177 10.01 -3.84 -5.99
N HIS A 178 10.25 -4.08 -4.69
CA HIS A 178 11.51 -3.69 -4.07
C HIS A 178 12.68 -4.47 -4.67
N GLN A 179 13.83 -3.82 -4.77
CA GLN A 179 15.07 -4.47 -5.22
C GLN A 179 15.50 -5.58 -4.24
N PRO A 180 15.95 -6.75 -4.74
CA PRO A 180 16.18 -7.09 -6.15
C PRO A 180 14.87 -7.51 -6.85
N ASN A 181 14.57 -6.88 -7.98
CA ASN A 181 13.37 -7.20 -8.78
C ASN A 181 13.68 -7.75 -10.19
N ARG A 182 14.97 -7.92 -10.52
CA ARG A 182 15.42 -8.47 -11.81
C ARG A 182 14.87 -9.86 -12.11
N CYS A 183 14.50 -10.64 -11.09
CA CYS A 183 13.94 -11.98 -11.27
C CYS A 183 12.63 -12.00 -12.07
N TYR A 184 11.90 -10.87 -12.12
CA TYR A 184 10.66 -10.73 -12.87
C TYR A 184 10.88 -10.45 -14.37
N LEU A 185 12.10 -10.07 -14.78
CA LEU A 185 12.47 -9.84 -16.17
C LEU A 185 13.42 -10.95 -16.65
N PRO A 186 12.97 -11.90 -17.50
CA PRO A 186 13.82 -12.98 -17.97
C PRO A 186 15.10 -12.48 -18.63
N GLY A 187 16.26 -13.01 -18.19
CA GLY A 187 17.58 -12.65 -18.73
C GLY A 187 18.19 -11.37 -18.15
N ALA A 188 17.51 -10.65 -17.24
CA ALA A 188 18.08 -9.49 -16.58
C ALA A 188 19.21 -9.86 -15.62
N ALA A 189 20.37 -9.25 -15.79
CA ALA A 189 21.53 -9.41 -14.89
C ALA A 189 21.42 -8.48 -13.67
N GLU A 190 20.82 -7.31 -13.85
CA GLU A 190 20.71 -6.25 -12.86
C GLU A 190 19.28 -5.74 -12.75
N ASP A 191 19.00 -5.08 -11.62
CA ASP A 191 17.75 -4.37 -11.43
C ASP A 191 17.72 -3.11 -12.33
N SER A 192 16.57 -2.86 -12.96
CA SER A 192 16.37 -1.76 -13.88
C SER A 192 14.93 -1.26 -13.84
N ARG A 193 14.68 -0.17 -14.54
CA ARG A 193 13.31 0.34 -14.73
C ARG A 193 12.42 -0.70 -15.45
N GLU A 194 12.99 -1.48 -16.36
CA GLU A 194 12.31 -2.56 -17.08
C GLU A 194 11.99 -3.74 -16.16
N SER A 195 12.91 -4.14 -15.29
CA SER A 195 12.63 -5.19 -14.29
C SER A 195 11.60 -4.73 -13.26
N HIS A 196 11.59 -3.45 -12.91
CA HIS A 196 10.57 -2.85 -12.06
C HIS A 196 9.18 -2.89 -12.72
N ALA A 197 9.10 -2.56 -14.01
CA ALA A 197 7.88 -2.70 -14.80
C ALA A 197 7.39 -4.15 -14.87
N ALA A 198 8.29 -5.12 -15.08
CA ALA A 198 7.97 -6.54 -15.08
C ALA A 198 7.47 -7.02 -13.70
N ALA A 199 8.04 -6.50 -12.61
CA ALA A 199 7.57 -6.76 -11.24
C ALA A 199 6.14 -6.19 -11.02
N LEU A 200 5.83 -5.01 -11.54
CA LEU A 200 4.47 -4.46 -11.46
C LEU A 200 3.46 -5.29 -12.25
N GLU A 201 3.85 -5.83 -13.39
CA GLU A 201 2.99 -6.77 -14.14
C GLU A 201 2.79 -8.10 -13.40
N TYR A 202 3.82 -8.58 -12.69
CA TYR A 202 3.64 -9.72 -11.79
C TYR A 202 2.61 -9.39 -10.70
N VAL A 203 2.70 -8.24 -10.07
CA VAL A 203 1.71 -7.80 -9.08
C VAL A 203 0.32 -7.72 -9.71
N ASP A 204 0.18 -7.13 -10.89
CA ASP A 204 -1.11 -7.04 -11.59
C ASP A 204 -1.74 -8.42 -11.84
N ARG A 205 -0.94 -9.41 -12.25
CA ARG A 205 -1.44 -10.77 -12.48
C ARG A 205 -2.05 -11.42 -11.24
N HIS A 206 -1.57 -11.08 -10.04
CA HIS A 206 -1.96 -11.77 -8.80
C HIS A 206 -2.90 -10.96 -7.90
N ILE A 207 -2.86 -9.63 -7.94
CA ILE A 207 -3.57 -8.76 -6.99
C ILE A 207 -5.09 -8.93 -7.03
N GLY A 208 -5.65 -9.31 -8.19
CA GLY A 208 -7.06 -9.61 -8.33
C GLY A 208 -7.54 -10.72 -7.39
N ARG A 209 -6.66 -11.68 -7.04
CA ARG A 209 -6.95 -12.72 -6.04
C ARG A 209 -7.16 -12.09 -4.66
N LEU A 210 -6.31 -11.12 -4.28
CA LEU A 210 -6.44 -10.40 -3.00
C LEU A 210 -7.77 -9.62 -2.95
N TYR A 211 -8.14 -8.93 -4.02
CA TYR A 211 -9.42 -8.21 -4.10
C TYR A 211 -10.63 -9.16 -4.00
N ALA A 212 -10.53 -10.34 -4.62
CA ALA A 212 -11.59 -11.35 -4.57
C ALA A 212 -11.80 -11.97 -3.18
N LEU A 213 -10.78 -11.97 -2.32
CA LEU A 213 -10.88 -12.46 -0.94
C LEU A 213 -11.68 -11.51 -0.04
N MET A 214 -11.65 -10.20 -0.32
CA MET A 214 -12.25 -9.20 0.56
C MET A 214 -13.77 -9.30 0.58
N ARG A 215 -14.33 -9.22 1.78
CA ARG A 215 -15.78 -9.15 1.97
C ARG A 215 -16.28 -7.78 1.54
N ARG A 216 -17.39 -7.75 0.84
CA ARG A 216 -17.95 -6.53 0.26
C ARG A 216 -19.11 -5.98 1.10
N PRO A 217 -19.29 -4.66 1.19
CA PRO A 217 -18.45 -3.64 0.55
C PRO A 217 -17.07 -3.52 1.20
N CYS A 218 -16.04 -3.20 0.40
CA CYS A 218 -14.68 -2.99 0.87
C CYS A 218 -14.05 -1.75 0.25
N LEU A 219 -13.52 -0.86 1.08
CA LEU A 219 -12.65 0.21 0.60
C LEU A 219 -11.27 -0.38 0.31
N VAL A 220 -10.78 -0.20 -0.90
CA VAL A 220 -9.41 -0.52 -1.29
C VAL A 220 -8.63 0.78 -1.45
N ILE A 221 -7.49 0.88 -0.79
CA ILE A 221 -6.51 1.95 -0.95
C ILE A 221 -5.23 1.31 -1.46
N VAL A 222 -4.71 1.80 -2.58
CA VAL A 222 -3.43 1.34 -3.14
C VAL A 222 -2.54 2.53 -3.37
N CYS A 223 -1.34 2.51 -2.82
CA CYS A 223 -0.33 3.52 -3.10
C CYS A 223 1.07 2.92 -3.02
N SER A 224 2.07 3.67 -3.46
CA SER A 224 3.45 3.37 -3.08
C SER A 224 3.86 4.21 -1.88
N ASP A 225 4.79 3.70 -1.12
CA ASP A 225 5.41 4.38 0.01
C ASP A 225 6.54 5.30 -0.42
N HIS A 226 7.31 4.95 -1.45
CA HIS A 226 8.32 5.75 -2.15
C HIS A 226 8.68 5.07 -3.47
N GLY A 227 9.41 5.77 -4.32
CA GLY A 227 10.03 5.20 -5.52
C GLY A 227 11.49 4.80 -5.30
N THR A 228 12.18 4.52 -6.40
CA THR A 228 13.61 4.19 -6.42
C THR A 228 14.27 4.67 -7.71
N ALA A 229 15.51 5.13 -7.64
CA ALA A 229 16.29 5.54 -8.80
C ALA A 229 17.10 4.36 -9.36
N TYR A 230 17.25 4.32 -10.68
CA TYR A 230 18.03 3.33 -11.43
C TYR A 230 19.18 3.95 -12.24
N GLY A 231 19.69 5.09 -11.81
CA GLY A 231 20.80 5.80 -12.45
C GLY A 231 20.46 7.25 -12.84
N GLU A 232 19.24 7.70 -12.57
CA GLU A 232 18.80 9.07 -12.86
C GLU A 232 19.73 10.09 -12.19
N GLU A 233 20.25 11.03 -12.96
CA GLU A 233 21.20 12.07 -12.51
C GLU A 233 22.40 11.50 -11.71
N GLY A 234 22.79 10.23 -11.99
CA GLY A 234 23.87 9.54 -11.28
C GLY A 234 23.46 8.92 -9.92
N HIS A 235 22.18 8.91 -9.59
CA HIS A 235 21.66 8.37 -8.35
C HIS A 235 21.06 6.97 -8.53
N ALA A 236 21.21 6.12 -7.51
CA ALA A 236 20.62 4.78 -7.47
C ALA A 236 19.98 4.51 -6.11
N GLY A 237 18.91 3.72 -6.12
CA GLY A 237 18.17 3.35 -4.92
C GLY A 237 17.22 4.44 -4.41
N HIS A 238 16.94 4.40 -3.12
CA HIS A 238 16.05 5.33 -2.42
C HIS A 238 16.77 5.97 -1.21
N ARG A 239 16.08 6.73 -0.35
CA ARG A 239 16.64 7.57 0.72
C ARG A 239 17.38 8.79 0.20
N ILE A 240 17.02 9.22 -0.99
CA ILE A 240 17.59 10.39 -1.68
C ILE A 240 16.49 11.37 -2.01
N GLY A 241 16.85 12.64 -2.14
CA GLY A 241 15.96 13.72 -2.54
C GLY A 241 15.86 13.79 -4.05
N HIS A 242 15.07 12.92 -4.66
CA HIS A 242 14.89 12.88 -6.12
C HIS A 242 13.42 12.65 -6.49
N GLU A 243 12.96 13.27 -7.60
CA GLU A 243 11.55 13.23 -8.01
C GLU A 243 11.04 11.78 -8.20
N VAL A 244 11.83 10.90 -8.78
CA VAL A 244 11.45 9.48 -8.98
C VAL A 244 11.28 8.70 -7.67
N VAL A 245 11.78 9.25 -6.54
CA VAL A 245 11.69 8.63 -5.22
C VAL A 245 10.47 9.14 -4.45
N TRP A 246 10.18 10.44 -4.50
CA TRP A 246 9.04 10.98 -3.74
C TRP A 246 7.75 11.11 -4.54
N THR A 247 7.77 10.94 -5.87
CA THR A 247 6.54 10.95 -6.68
C THR A 247 6.02 9.52 -6.86
N VAL A 248 4.85 9.27 -6.29
CA VAL A 248 4.28 7.93 -6.14
C VAL A 248 2.85 7.84 -6.69
N PRO A 249 2.43 6.65 -7.18
CA PRO A 249 1.04 6.41 -7.52
C PRO A 249 0.18 6.23 -6.28
N TYR A 250 -1.05 6.72 -6.36
CA TYR A 250 -2.10 6.53 -5.36
C TYR A 250 -3.44 6.32 -6.05
N THR A 251 -4.26 5.45 -5.50
CA THR A 251 -5.67 5.34 -5.86
C THR A 251 -6.48 4.77 -4.70
N HIS A 252 -7.79 4.99 -4.72
CA HIS A 252 -8.73 4.28 -3.86
C HIS A 252 -10.06 4.07 -4.58
N PHE A 253 -10.75 3.00 -4.23
CA PHE A 253 -12.05 2.65 -4.79
C PHE A 253 -12.82 1.71 -3.86
N ILE A 254 -14.11 1.55 -4.09
CA ILE A 254 -14.95 0.60 -3.36
C ILE A 254 -15.16 -0.66 -4.22
N LEU A 255 -14.93 -1.82 -3.61
CA LEU A 255 -15.43 -3.09 -4.12
C LEU A 255 -16.87 -3.22 -3.65
N GLU A 256 -17.81 -2.96 -4.55
CA GLU A 256 -19.23 -3.02 -4.28
C GLU A 256 -19.72 -4.47 -4.05
N PRO A 257 -20.79 -4.67 -3.27
CA PRO A 257 -21.47 -5.96 -3.22
C PRO A 257 -21.83 -6.43 -4.64
N HIS A 258 -21.74 -7.74 -4.89
CA HIS A 258 -22.28 -8.28 -6.12
C HIS A 258 -23.78 -7.95 -6.21
N ALA A 259 -24.23 -7.46 -7.36
CA ALA A 259 -25.65 -7.29 -7.59
C ALA A 259 -26.36 -8.64 -7.29
N PRO A 260 -27.49 -8.64 -6.56
CA PRO A 260 -28.26 -9.88 -6.43
C PRO A 260 -28.65 -10.38 -7.82
N LEU A 261 -28.39 -11.67 -8.07
CA LEU A 261 -28.83 -12.37 -9.29
C LEU A 261 -30.34 -12.37 -9.39
#